data_59f973efef27985d9d04fe116f94bae2
#
_entry.id   59f973efef27985d9d04fe116f94bae2
#
_cell.length_a   1.000
_cell.length_b   1.000
_cell.length_c   1.000
_cell.angle_alpha   90.00
_cell.angle_beta   90.00
_cell.angle_gamma   90.00
#
_symmetry.space_group_name_H-M   'P 1'
#
loop_
_entity.id
_entity.type
_entity.pdbx_description
1 polymer ?
#
loop_
_entity_poly.entity_id
_entity_poly.type
_entity_poly.pdbx_seq_one_letter_code
_entity_poly.pdbx_strand_id
1 'polypeptide(L)'
;MPPLIVSIDGNIGSGKSSVMRYLEKNLANYCASKNNTCKICFLQEPVSTWESIGDANGKSIITHFYENNERYSFAFQVMAYTSRLSLLKEALKENYDVIISERSVYTDKFVFAKSLYEANKMSLIEYIIYLNMFNEFQTIFQDLKIVYIRTSPEICDLR
;
A
#
# COMPACT_ATOMS: atom_id res chain seq x y z
N MET A 1 -4.56 15.89 18.06
CA MET A 1 -5.18 14.53 17.96
C MET A 1 -4.40 13.78 16.89
N PRO A 2 -4.27 12.46 16.97
CA PRO A 2 -3.68 11.71 15.86
C PRO A 2 -4.56 11.87 14.60
N PRO A 3 -3.96 11.85 13.40
CA PRO A 3 -4.72 11.94 12.17
C PRO A 3 -5.63 10.73 11.95
N LEU A 4 -6.76 10.92 11.26
CA LEU A 4 -7.54 9.81 10.74
C LEU A 4 -6.78 9.15 9.58
N ILE A 5 -6.45 7.87 9.70
CA ILE A 5 -5.80 7.12 8.64
C ILE A 5 -6.85 6.31 7.88
N VAL A 6 -6.94 6.53 6.58
CA VAL A 6 -7.86 5.84 5.67
C VAL A 6 -7.07 5.21 4.52
N SER A 7 -7.30 3.94 4.23
CA SER A 7 -6.75 3.33 3.03
C SER A 7 -7.82 3.04 1.99
N ILE A 8 -7.47 3.21 0.72
CA ILE A 8 -8.28 2.85 -0.44
C ILE A 8 -7.78 1.52 -0.96
N ASP A 9 -8.47 0.45 -0.60
CA ASP A 9 -8.11 -0.92 -0.95
C ASP A 9 -9.00 -1.46 -2.08
N GLY A 10 -8.56 -2.52 -2.73
CA GLY A 10 -9.27 -3.17 -3.83
C GLY A 10 -8.30 -3.94 -4.73
N ASN A 11 -8.83 -4.75 -5.64
CA ASN A 11 -8.04 -5.57 -6.55
C ASN A 11 -7.12 -4.73 -7.45
N ILE A 12 -6.12 -5.36 -8.06
CA ILE A 12 -5.36 -4.77 -9.18
C ILE A 12 -6.37 -4.44 -10.29
N GLY A 13 -6.26 -3.28 -10.95
CA GLY A 13 -7.22 -2.84 -11.96
C GLY A 13 -8.57 -2.35 -11.44
N SER A 14 -8.84 -2.35 -10.12
CA SER A 14 -10.14 -1.93 -9.57
C SER A 14 -10.45 -0.43 -9.66
N GLY A 15 -9.46 0.41 -10.01
CA GLY A 15 -9.63 1.86 -10.16
C GLY A 15 -9.23 2.68 -8.93
N LYS A 16 -8.49 2.12 -7.96
CA LYS A 16 -8.02 2.83 -6.76
C LYS A 16 -7.31 4.14 -7.07
N SER A 17 -6.31 4.11 -7.95
CA SER A 17 -5.54 5.30 -8.34
C SER A 17 -6.41 6.38 -9.00
N SER A 18 -7.49 6.00 -9.68
CA SER A 18 -8.47 6.94 -10.24
C SER A 18 -9.29 7.60 -9.13
N VAL A 19 -9.72 6.82 -8.13
CA VAL A 19 -10.41 7.34 -6.94
C VAL A 19 -9.48 8.25 -6.14
N MET A 20 -8.23 7.85 -5.92
CA MET A 20 -7.23 8.68 -5.24
C MET A 20 -7.06 10.04 -5.91
N ARG A 21 -6.86 10.06 -7.23
CA ARG A 21 -6.74 11.31 -8.00
C ARG A 21 -8.00 12.17 -7.95
N TYR A 22 -9.18 11.56 -7.95
CA TYR A 22 -10.43 12.29 -7.81
C TYR A 22 -10.54 12.93 -6.42
N LEU A 23 -10.25 12.19 -5.36
CA LEU A 23 -10.26 12.70 -3.98
C LEU A 23 -9.25 13.83 -3.80
N GLU A 24 -8.04 13.67 -4.30
CA GLU A 24 -6.98 14.67 -4.21
C GLU A 24 -7.42 16.03 -4.83
N LYS A 25 -8.13 15.97 -5.96
CA LYS A 25 -8.64 17.19 -6.64
C LYS A 25 -9.85 17.84 -5.97
N ASN A 26 -10.69 17.06 -5.29
CA ASN A 26 -12.02 17.51 -4.90
C ASN A 26 -12.25 17.57 -3.39
N LEU A 27 -11.55 16.78 -2.59
CA LEU A 27 -11.87 16.61 -1.17
C LEU A 27 -11.64 17.89 -0.35
N ALA A 28 -10.57 18.64 -0.64
CA ALA A 28 -10.29 19.91 0.04
C ALA A 28 -11.42 20.94 -0.19
N ASN A 29 -11.91 21.05 -1.42
CA ASN A 29 -13.02 21.94 -1.78
C ASN A 29 -14.33 21.48 -1.11
N TYR A 30 -14.56 20.18 -1.06
CA TYR A 30 -15.72 19.62 -0.36
C TYR A 30 -15.69 19.93 1.14
N CYS A 31 -14.55 19.76 1.80
CA CYS A 31 -14.40 20.13 3.21
C CYS A 31 -14.65 21.63 3.42
N ALA A 32 -14.08 22.49 2.59
CA ALA A 32 -14.29 23.93 2.67
C ALA A 32 -15.78 24.32 2.49
N SER A 33 -16.52 23.66 1.58
CA SER A 33 -17.97 23.88 1.41
C SER A 33 -18.81 23.49 2.62
N LYS A 34 -18.25 22.70 3.54
CA LYS A 34 -18.85 22.30 4.83
C LYS A 34 -18.32 23.13 6.00
N ASN A 35 -17.67 24.28 5.75
CA ASN A 35 -17.01 25.10 6.76
C ASN A 35 -15.97 24.34 7.59
N ASN A 36 -15.32 23.34 6.99
CA ASN A 36 -14.30 22.53 7.62
C ASN A 36 -12.98 22.65 6.83
N THR A 37 -11.93 23.09 7.51
CA THR A 37 -10.57 23.14 6.94
C THR A 37 -9.79 21.95 7.44
N CYS A 38 -9.63 20.92 6.59
CA CYS A 38 -8.81 19.74 6.87
C CYS A 38 -7.51 19.79 6.10
N LYS A 39 -6.39 19.52 6.77
CA LYS A 39 -5.11 19.21 6.13
C LYS A 39 -5.07 17.74 5.78
N ILE A 40 -5.08 17.44 4.50
CA ILE A 40 -5.19 16.06 3.99
C ILE A 40 -3.88 15.69 3.29
N CYS A 41 -3.31 14.56 3.65
CA CYS A 41 -2.17 13.93 3.00
C CYS A 41 -2.65 12.76 2.12
N PHE A 42 -2.14 12.67 0.89
CA PHE A 42 -2.38 11.55 -0.01
C PHE A 42 -1.08 10.77 -0.21
N LEU A 43 -1.08 9.49 0.15
CA LEU A 43 0.05 8.59 0.00
C LEU A 43 -0.25 7.59 -1.12
N GLN A 44 0.39 7.78 -2.26
CA GLN A 44 0.30 6.86 -3.37
C GLN A 44 1.20 5.63 -3.13
N GLU A 45 0.95 4.57 -3.86
CA GLU A 45 1.79 3.38 -3.84
C GLU A 45 3.21 3.73 -4.30
N PRO A 46 4.27 3.36 -3.54
CA PRO A 46 5.63 3.84 -3.81
C PRO A 46 6.33 3.06 -4.96
N VAL A 47 5.66 2.95 -6.11
CA VAL A 47 6.15 2.20 -7.28
C VAL A 47 7.49 2.74 -7.77
N SER A 48 7.69 4.06 -7.76
CA SER A 48 8.97 4.67 -8.15
C SER A 48 10.14 4.23 -7.27
N THR A 49 9.89 4.02 -5.97
CA THR A 49 10.89 3.44 -5.06
C THR A 49 11.23 2.01 -5.46
N TRP A 50 10.22 1.21 -5.82
CA TRP A 50 10.42 -0.18 -6.25
C TRP A 50 11.16 -0.28 -7.58
N GLU A 51 10.88 0.63 -8.49
CA GLU A 51 11.57 0.73 -9.78
C GLU A 51 13.03 1.20 -9.63
N SER A 52 13.35 2.00 -8.62
CA SER A 52 14.71 2.49 -8.36
C SER A 52 15.64 1.44 -7.74
N ILE A 53 15.10 0.38 -7.14
CA ILE A 53 15.88 -0.72 -6.57
C ILE A 53 16.14 -1.74 -7.66
N GLY A 54 17.34 -1.75 -8.21
CA GLY A 54 17.74 -2.61 -9.32
C GLY A 54 19.05 -3.35 -9.10
N ASP A 55 19.30 -4.32 -9.96
CA ASP A 55 20.58 -5.03 -10.04
C ASP A 55 21.64 -4.22 -10.83
N ALA A 56 22.83 -4.80 -10.99
CA ALA A 56 23.93 -4.17 -11.73
C ALA A 56 23.62 -3.90 -13.23
N ASN A 57 22.58 -4.55 -13.77
CA ASN A 57 22.11 -4.37 -15.16
C ASN A 57 20.98 -3.35 -15.24
N GLY A 58 20.56 -2.74 -14.12
CA GLY A 58 19.48 -1.78 -14.05
C GLY A 58 18.07 -2.40 -14.05
N LYS A 59 17.95 -3.73 -13.88
CA LYS A 59 16.67 -4.41 -13.82
C LYS A 59 16.07 -4.29 -12.42
N SER A 60 14.88 -3.70 -12.32
CA SER A 60 14.25 -3.39 -11.03
C SER A 60 13.76 -4.63 -10.28
N ILE A 61 13.62 -4.49 -8.96
CA ILE A 61 13.07 -5.57 -8.10
C ILE A 61 11.64 -5.96 -8.51
N ILE A 62 10.84 -5.02 -8.98
CA ILE A 62 9.47 -5.31 -9.45
C ILE A 62 9.51 -6.16 -10.73
N THR A 63 10.43 -5.88 -11.64
CA THR A 63 10.65 -6.68 -12.85
C THR A 63 11.13 -8.09 -12.49
N HIS A 64 12.11 -8.21 -11.59
CA HIS A 64 12.58 -9.49 -11.08
C HIS A 64 11.48 -10.30 -10.43
N PHE A 65 10.61 -9.66 -9.64
CA PHE A 65 9.48 -10.33 -9.00
C PHE A 65 8.50 -10.92 -10.03
N TYR A 66 8.14 -10.18 -11.07
CA TYR A 66 7.23 -10.70 -12.10
C TYR A 66 7.83 -11.82 -12.93
N GLU A 67 9.13 -11.80 -13.18
CA GLU A 67 9.80 -12.85 -13.96
C GLU A 67 10.12 -14.10 -13.15
N ASN A 68 10.43 -13.96 -11.87
CA ASN A 68 10.77 -15.07 -10.99
C ASN A 68 10.27 -14.82 -9.57
N ASN A 69 8.96 -14.99 -9.40
CA ASN A 69 8.33 -14.75 -8.11
C ASN A 69 8.77 -15.75 -7.02
N GLU A 70 9.18 -16.98 -7.34
CA GLU A 70 9.70 -17.94 -6.35
C GLU A 70 10.92 -17.39 -5.62
N ARG A 71 11.82 -16.73 -6.33
CA ARG A 71 13.04 -16.16 -5.76
C ARG A 71 12.80 -14.80 -5.08
N TYR A 72 11.94 -13.97 -5.65
CA TYR A 72 11.88 -12.56 -5.27
C TYR A 72 10.65 -12.16 -4.46
N SER A 73 9.70 -13.08 -4.20
CA SER A 73 8.48 -12.78 -3.45
C SER A 73 8.77 -12.22 -2.07
N PHE A 74 9.63 -12.87 -1.30
CA PHE A 74 9.97 -12.40 0.05
C PHE A 74 10.62 -11.01 0.01
N ALA A 75 11.66 -10.84 -0.81
CA ALA A 75 12.36 -9.56 -0.94
C ALA A 75 11.42 -8.44 -1.37
N PHE A 76 10.55 -8.71 -2.37
CA PHE A 76 9.58 -7.74 -2.85
C PHE A 76 8.55 -7.38 -1.79
N GLN A 77 7.99 -8.35 -1.05
CA GLN A 77 7.00 -8.09 0.00
C GLN A 77 7.59 -7.33 1.19
N VAL A 78 8.83 -7.63 1.60
CA VAL A 78 9.53 -6.85 2.63
C VAL A 78 9.74 -5.40 2.17
N MET A 79 10.20 -5.20 0.95
CA MET A 79 10.38 -3.86 0.39
C MET A 79 9.05 -3.10 0.25
N ALA A 80 7.99 -3.73 -0.27
CA ALA A 80 6.68 -3.12 -0.43
C ALA A 80 6.10 -2.67 0.93
N TYR A 81 6.16 -3.55 1.93
CA TYR A 81 5.72 -3.22 3.29
C TYR A 81 6.54 -2.09 3.91
N THR A 82 7.88 -2.19 3.89
CA THR A 82 8.75 -1.20 4.54
C THR A 82 8.69 0.17 3.89
N SER A 83 8.60 0.24 2.56
CA SER A 83 8.45 1.51 1.84
C SER A 83 7.10 2.18 2.12
N ARG A 84 6.00 1.44 2.14
CA ARG A 84 4.68 1.94 2.52
C ARG A 84 4.64 2.42 3.97
N LEU A 85 5.22 1.64 4.89
CA LEU A 85 5.34 2.01 6.29
C LEU A 85 6.18 3.28 6.47
N SER A 86 7.26 3.44 5.72
CA SER A 86 8.10 4.64 5.75
C SER A 86 7.32 5.88 5.34
N LEU A 87 6.56 5.83 4.24
CA LEU A 87 5.70 6.94 3.82
C LEU A 87 4.68 7.31 4.91
N LEU A 88 4.03 6.31 5.50
CA LEU A 88 3.08 6.56 6.59
C LEU A 88 3.76 7.18 7.81
N LYS A 89 4.91 6.68 8.22
CA LYS A 89 5.68 7.24 9.34
C LYS A 89 6.10 8.68 9.09
N GLU A 90 6.52 9.04 7.90
CA GLU A 90 6.85 10.43 7.56
C GLU A 90 5.60 11.32 7.61
N ALA A 91 4.48 10.87 7.05
CA ALA A 91 3.23 11.62 7.11
C ALA A 91 2.73 11.84 8.55
N LEU A 92 2.95 10.87 9.45
CA LEU A 92 2.59 10.97 10.86
C LEU A 92 3.42 11.98 11.67
N LYS A 93 4.57 12.42 11.16
CA LYS A 93 5.37 13.49 11.79
C LYS A 93 4.81 14.88 11.51
N GLU A 94 4.00 14.99 10.46
CA GLU A 94 3.39 16.23 10.04
C GLU A 94 2.01 16.43 10.68
N ASN A 95 1.53 17.69 10.71
CA ASN A 95 0.22 18.03 11.28
C ASN A 95 -0.90 17.87 10.24
N TYR A 96 -1.17 16.64 9.81
CA TYR A 96 -2.33 16.31 9.00
C TYR A 96 -3.53 15.92 9.90
N ASP A 97 -4.74 16.26 9.44
CA ASP A 97 -5.99 15.81 10.06
C ASP A 97 -6.42 14.44 9.50
N VAL A 98 -6.11 14.21 8.21
CA VAL A 98 -6.45 12.97 7.50
C VAL A 98 -5.27 12.54 6.63
N ILE A 99 -4.94 11.25 6.68
CA ILE A 99 -3.99 10.59 5.78
C ILE A 99 -4.76 9.56 4.97
N ILE A 100 -4.73 9.68 3.65
CA ILE A 100 -5.38 8.74 2.73
C ILE A 100 -4.29 8.02 1.94
N SER A 101 -4.21 6.68 2.06
CA SER A 101 -3.22 5.86 1.37
C SER A 101 -3.83 5.00 0.27
N GLU A 102 -3.11 4.83 -0.83
CA GLU A 102 -3.43 3.77 -1.79
C GLU A 102 -2.91 2.45 -1.27
N ARG A 103 -3.82 1.53 -0.96
CA ARG A 103 -3.62 0.27 -0.23
C ARG A 103 -3.18 0.44 1.21
N SER A 104 -3.47 -0.56 1.99
CA SER A 104 -3.05 -0.69 3.38
C SER A 104 -1.93 -1.70 3.53
N VAL A 105 -1.19 -1.58 4.62
CA VAL A 105 -0.25 -2.62 5.08
C VAL A 105 -0.97 -3.94 5.40
N TYR A 106 -2.28 -3.89 5.67
CA TYR A 106 -3.11 -5.10 5.86
C TYR A 106 -3.30 -5.85 4.53
N THR A 107 -3.46 -5.14 3.40
CA THR A 107 -3.47 -5.75 2.07
C THR A 107 -2.15 -6.43 1.76
N ASP A 108 -1.01 -5.81 2.12
CA ASP A 108 0.31 -6.44 1.95
C ASP A 108 0.38 -7.78 2.70
N LYS A 109 -0.11 -7.83 3.96
CA LYS A 109 -0.08 -9.04 4.78
C LYS A 109 -1.11 -10.09 4.35
N PHE A 110 -2.40 -9.70 4.34
CA PHE A 110 -3.50 -10.66 4.25
C PHE A 110 -3.88 -11.04 2.83
N VAL A 111 -3.45 -10.25 1.84
CA VAL A 111 -3.68 -10.55 0.42
C VAL A 111 -2.38 -10.99 -0.23
N PHE A 112 -1.38 -10.12 -0.35
CA PHE A 112 -0.19 -10.42 -1.15
C PHE A 112 0.74 -11.45 -0.50
N ALA A 113 1.26 -11.18 0.69
CA ALA A 113 2.19 -12.10 1.34
C ALA A 113 1.55 -13.46 1.62
N LYS A 114 0.28 -13.47 2.07
CA LYS A 114 -0.47 -14.70 2.29
C LYS A 114 -0.66 -15.51 1.00
N SER A 115 -1.12 -14.87 -0.09
CA SER A 115 -1.31 -15.55 -1.37
C SER A 115 -0.01 -16.13 -1.93
N LEU A 116 1.11 -15.41 -1.79
CA LEU A 116 2.42 -15.90 -2.22
C LEU A 116 2.89 -17.10 -1.41
N TYR A 117 2.65 -17.09 -0.11
CA TYR A 117 2.92 -18.25 0.75
C TYR A 117 2.03 -19.44 0.38
N GLU A 118 0.72 -19.26 0.23
CA GLU A 118 -0.23 -20.31 -0.16
C GLU A 118 0.04 -20.89 -1.56
N ALA A 119 0.59 -20.07 -2.46
CA ALA A 119 1.03 -20.50 -3.79
C ALA A 119 2.45 -21.11 -3.82
N ASN A 120 3.08 -21.36 -2.65
CA ASN A 120 4.45 -21.85 -2.52
C ASN A 120 5.52 -20.97 -3.20
N LYS A 121 5.25 -19.65 -3.31
CA LYS A 121 6.19 -18.64 -3.83
C LYS A 121 6.97 -17.94 -2.72
N MET A 122 6.67 -18.27 -1.47
CA MET A 122 7.35 -17.85 -0.26
C MET A 122 7.44 -19.04 0.68
N SER A 123 8.61 -19.33 1.19
CA SER A 123 8.79 -20.43 2.14
C SER A 123 8.14 -20.12 3.50
N LEU A 124 7.89 -21.14 4.31
CA LEU A 124 7.35 -20.96 5.66
C LEU A 124 8.24 -20.05 6.53
N ILE A 125 9.56 -20.19 6.42
CA ILE A 125 10.51 -19.39 7.21
C ILE A 125 10.41 -17.91 6.79
N GLU A 126 10.39 -17.61 5.50
CA GLU A 126 10.24 -16.25 4.98
C GLU A 126 8.91 -15.63 5.40
N TYR A 127 7.82 -16.40 5.33
CA TYR A 127 6.51 -15.93 5.75
C TYR A 127 6.45 -15.64 7.26
N ILE A 128 7.05 -16.47 8.10
CA ILE A 128 7.15 -16.22 9.55
C ILE A 128 7.97 -14.94 9.83
N ILE A 129 9.10 -14.76 9.15
CA ILE A 129 9.92 -13.53 9.26
C ILE A 129 9.08 -12.30 8.89
N TYR A 130 8.34 -12.37 7.77
CA TYR A 130 7.45 -11.30 7.34
C TYR A 130 6.37 -10.98 8.39
N LEU A 131 5.73 -12.00 8.96
CA LEU A 131 4.71 -11.82 10.00
C LEU A 131 5.27 -11.19 11.27
N ASN A 132 6.47 -11.58 11.69
CA ASN A 132 7.15 -10.98 12.86
C ASN A 132 7.45 -9.51 12.61
N MET A 133 7.99 -9.18 11.44
CA MET A 133 8.24 -7.79 11.04
C MET A 133 6.94 -6.96 11.01
N PHE A 134 5.85 -7.51 10.47
CA PHE A 134 4.55 -6.84 10.46
C PHE A 134 4.05 -6.55 11.88
N ASN A 135 4.12 -7.55 12.77
CA ASN A 135 3.62 -7.44 14.14
C ASN A 135 4.38 -6.40 14.97
N GLU A 136 5.68 -6.23 14.72
CA GLU A 136 6.52 -5.24 15.42
C GLU A 136 6.03 -3.80 15.20
N PHE A 137 5.49 -3.51 14.02
CA PHE A 137 5.07 -2.15 13.64
C PHE A 137 3.55 -1.94 13.61
N GLN A 138 2.75 -2.93 13.99
CA GLN A 138 1.28 -2.86 13.86
C GLN A 138 0.63 -1.72 14.67
N THR A 139 1.25 -1.26 15.75
CA THR A 139 0.74 -0.15 16.57
C THR A 139 0.68 1.19 15.82
N ILE A 140 1.45 1.34 14.75
CA ILE A 140 1.51 2.57 13.94
C ILE A 140 0.20 2.79 13.17
N PHE A 141 -0.50 1.71 12.83
CA PHE A 141 -1.68 1.74 11.94
C PHE A 141 -2.89 0.98 12.50
N GLN A 142 -2.94 0.73 13.83
CA GLN A 142 -4.02 -0.04 14.46
C GLN A 142 -5.42 0.57 14.25
N ASP A 143 -5.52 1.90 14.13
CA ASP A 143 -6.79 2.64 13.93
C ASP A 143 -7.09 2.95 12.46
N LEU A 144 -6.37 2.32 11.53
CA LEU A 144 -6.58 2.51 10.10
C LEU A 144 -7.97 2.06 9.67
N LYS A 145 -8.68 2.91 8.92
CA LYS A 145 -9.97 2.61 8.30
C LYS A 145 -9.76 2.19 6.85
N ILE A 146 -10.53 1.22 6.39
CA ILE A 146 -10.42 0.69 5.01
C ILE A 146 -11.68 1.06 4.23
N VAL A 147 -11.47 1.67 3.07
CA VAL A 147 -12.48 1.86 2.02
C VAL A 147 -12.17 0.88 0.89
N TYR A 148 -13.05 -0.11 0.70
CA TYR A 148 -12.83 -1.15 -0.31
C TYR A 148 -13.53 -0.81 -1.62
N ILE A 149 -12.76 -0.70 -2.71
CA ILE A 149 -13.26 -0.52 -4.07
C ILE A 149 -13.58 -1.89 -4.66
N ARG A 150 -14.87 -2.21 -4.68
CA ARG A 150 -15.36 -3.47 -5.24
C ARG A 150 -15.55 -3.34 -6.75
N THR A 151 -14.75 -4.05 -7.51
CA THR A 151 -14.84 -4.18 -8.98
C THR A 151 -14.79 -5.66 -9.31
N SER A 152 -15.57 -6.11 -10.30
CA SER A 152 -15.55 -7.51 -10.67
C SER A 152 -14.20 -7.94 -11.27
N PRO A 153 -13.77 -9.19 -11.10
CA PRO A 153 -12.50 -9.67 -11.63
C PRO A 153 -12.36 -9.44 -13.15
N GLU A 154 -13.42 -9.64 -13.91
CA GLU A 154 -13.43 -9.48 -15.36
C GLU A 154 -13.11 -8.04 -15.78
N ILE A 155 -13.62 -7.05 -15.03
CA ILE A 155 -13.32 -5.63 -15.28
C ILE A 155 -11.89 -5.29 -14.82
N CYS A 156 -11.40 -5.91 -13.77
CA CYS A 156 -10.04 -5.72 -13.30
C CYS A 156 -9.01 -6.24 -14.31
N ASP A 157 -9.28 -7.39 -14.94
CA ASP A 157 -8.40 -8.04 -15.93
C ASP A 157 -8.35 -7.27 -17.25
N LEU A 158 -9.37 -6.47 -17.57
CA LEU A 158 -9.44 -5.64 -18.77
C LEU A 158 -8.66 -4.31 -18.66
N ARG A 159 -8.11 -3.99 -17.50
CA ARG A 159 -7.45 -2.70 -17.19
C ARG A 159 -5.99 -2.86 -16.85
#